data_cb0c2eaf8aea3af32c24efb61d68f1b6
#
_entry.id   cb0c2eaf8aea3af32c24efb61d68f1b6
#
_cell.length_a   1.000
_cell.length_b   1.000
_cell.length_c   1.000
_cell.angle_alpha   90.00
_cell.angle_beta   90.00
_cell.angle_gamma   90.00
#
_symmetry.space_group_name_H-M   'P 1'
#
loop_
_entity.id
_entity.type
_entity.pdbx_description
1 polymer ?
#
loop_
_entity_poly.entity_id
_entity_poly.type
_entity_poly.pdbx_seq_one_letter_code
_entity_poly.pdbx_strand_id
1 'polypeptide(L)' 'MDRNEKLNHMLALTEEIDVLTQRIEPHDTGYIHTTISTLRSRVDELKEELSE' A
#
# COMPACT_ATOMS: atom_id res chain seq x y z
N MET A 1 5.90 -9.13 -14.44
CA MET A 1 4.81 -8.13 -14.41
C MET A 1 5.18 -6.97 -15.32
N ASP A 2 4.32 -6.60 -16.26
CA ASP A 2 4.62 -5.49 -17.14
C ASP A 2 4.32 -4.14 -16.46
N ARG A 3 4.62 -3.03 -17.15
CA ARG A 3 4.46 -1.70 -16.57
C ARG A 3 3.02 -1.39 -16.18
N ASN A 4 2.06 -1.76 -17.04
CA ASN A 4 0.65 -1.50 -16.74
C ASN A 4 0.16 -2.32 -15.55
N GLU A 5 0.59 -3.57 -15.46
CA GLU A 5 0.24 -4.41 -14.33
C GLU A 5 0.81 -3.85 -13.03
N LYS A 6 2.05 -3.34 -13.07
CA LYS A 6 2.67 -2.72 -11.90
C LYS A 6 1.90 -1.48 -11.46
N LEU A 7 1.49 -0.64 -12.41
CA LEU A 7 0.70 0.55 -12.11
C LEU A 7 -0.65 0.19 -11.49
N ASN A 8 -1.33 -0.79 -12.06
CA ASN A 8 -2.62 -1.24 -11.53
C ASN A 8 -2.48 -1.82 -10.14
N HIS A 9 -1.42 -2.60 -9.92
CA HIS A 9 -1.15 -3.19 -8.61
C HIS A 9 -0.87 -2.09 -7.58
N MET A 10 -0.08 -1.09 -7.95
CA MET A 10 0.24 0.03 -7.07
C MET A 10 -1.01 0.82 -6.69
N LEU A 11 -1.91 1.04 -7.66
CA LEU A 11 -3.19 1.73 -7.39
C LEU A 11 -4.04 0.92 -6.41
N ALA A 12 -4.13 -0.39 -6.62
CA ALA A 12 -4.90 -1.25 -5.72
C ALA A 12 -4.34 -1.21 -4.29
N LEU A 13 -3.02 -1.24 -4.15
CA LEU A 13 -2.39 -1.15 -2.82
C LEU A 13 -2.65 0.20 -2.17
N THR A 14 -2.59 1.27 -2.95
CA THR A 14 -2.86 2.63 -2.46
C THR A 14 -4.30 2.75 -1.97
N GLU A 15 -5.25 2.21 -2.71
CA GLU A 15 -6.65 2.21 -2.29
C GLU A 15 -6.83 1.42 -1.00
N GLU A 16 -6.17 0.28 -0.86
CA GLU A 16 -6.24 -0.52 0.36
C GLU A 16 -5.66 0.24 1.55
N ILE A 17 -4.56 0.95 1.35
CA ILE A 17 -3.98 1.79 2.41
C ILE A 17 -5.00 2.84 2.86
N ASP A 18 -5.68 3.48 1.92
CA ASP A 18 -6.68 4.49 2.24
C ASP A 18 -7.84 3.90 3.05
N VAL A 19 -8.34 2.75 2.64
CA VAL A 19 -9.42 2.07 3.36
C VAL A 19 -8.99 1.74 4.79
N LEU A 20 -7.81 1.16 4.95
CA LEU A 20 -7.32 0.79 6.29
C LEU A 20 -7.07 2.02 7.15
N THR A 21 -6.55 3.09 6.55
CA THR A 21 -6.30 4.34 7.28
C THR A 21 -7.61 4.92 7.82
N GLN A 22 -8.68 4.83 7.06
CA GLN A 22 -10.00 5.31 7.50
C GLN A 22 -10.61 4.46 8.59
N ARG A 23 -10.16 3.20 8.72
CA ARG A 23 -10.67 2.27 9.73
C ARG A 23 -9.90 2.29 11.03
N ILE A 24 -8.81 3.04 11.12
CA ILE A 24 -8.02 3.09 12.35
C ILE A 24 -8.82 3.76 13.45
N GLU A 25 -8.97 3.04 14.55
CA GLU A 25 -9.58 3.56 15.78
C GLU A 25 -8.55 3.55 16.89
N PRO A 26 -8.73 4.34 17.96
CA PRO A 26 -7.70 4.46 19.01
C PRO A 26 -7.27 3.13 19.64
N HIS A 27 -8.14 2.16 19.65
CA HIS A 27 -7.85 0.86 20.29
C HIS A 27 -7.35 -0.21 19.31
N ASP A 28 -7.33 0.09 17.99
CA ASP A 28 -6.97 -0.88 16.96
C ASP A 28 -5.61 -0.61 16.34
N THR A 29 -4.68 -0.09 17.11
CA THR A 29 -3.51 0.57 16.53
C THR A 29 -2.44 -0.35 15.96
N GLY A 30 -2.04 -1.40 16.70
CA GLY A 30 -0.86 -2.18 16.32
C GLY A 30 -1.00 -2.92 15.01
N TYR A 31 -2.04 -3.70 14.89
CA TYR A 31 -2.25 -4.58 13.74
C TYR A 31 -2.45 -3.79 12.44
N ILE A 32 -3.32 -2.79 12.48
CA ILE A 32 -3.62 -2.02 11.27
C ILE A 32 -2.42 -1.19 10.82
N HIS A 33 -1.68 -0.58 11.76
CA HIS A 33 -0.48 0.17 11.42
C HIS A 33 0.59 -0.71 10.79
N THR A 34 0.78 -1.92 11.28
CA THR A 34 1.73 -2.86 10.69
C THR A 34 1.33 -3.21 9.26
N THR A 35 0.04 -3.46 9.03
CA THR A 35 -0.46 -3.78 7.70
C THR A 35 -0.25 -2.61 6.74
N ILE A 36 -0.56 -1.39 7.16
CA ILE A 36 -0.36 -0.20 6.35
C ILE A 36 1.12 -0.02 6.00
N SER A 37 2.00 -0.22 6.96
CA SER A 37 3.44 -0.10 6.74
C SER A 37 3.92 -1.11 5.69
N THR A 38 3.45 -2.34 5.77
CA THR A 38 3.78 -3.37 4.79
C THR A 38 3.32 -2.99 3.39
N LEU A 39 2.08 -2.49 3.28
CA LEU A 39 1.53 -2.08 1.98
C LEU A 39 2.29 -0.88 1.40
N ARG A 40 2.68 0.07 2.24
CA ARG A 40 3.46 1.23 1.79
C ARG A 40 4.83 0.81 1.27
N SER A 41 5.48 -0.14 1.94
CA SER A 41 6.76 -0.67 1.49
C SER A 41 6.61 -1.29 0.10
N ARG A 42 5.52 -1.99 -0.13
CA ARG A 42 5.23 -2.60 -1.42
C ARG A 42 5.03 -1.54 -2.51
N VAL A 43 4.30 -0.47 -2.18
CA VAL A 43 4.10 0.65 -3.11
C VAL A 43 5.45 1.28 -3.46
N ASP A 44 6.31 1.50 -2.49
CA ASP A 44 7.63 2.10 -2.70
C ASP A 44 8.50 1.22 -3.61
N GLU A 45 8.47 -0.09 -3.41
CA GLU A 45 9.18 -1.02 -4.29
C GLU A 45 8.72 -0.91 -5.74
N LEU A 46 7.40 -0.85 -5.93
CA LEU A 46 6.83 -0.71 -7.27
C LEU A 46 7.20 0.63 -7.91
N LYS A 47 7.23 1.70 -7.14
CA LYS A 47 7.66 3.00 -7.63
C LYS A 47 9.10 2.95 -8.12
N GLU A 48 9.98 2.31 -7.37
CA GLU A 48 11.37 2.17 -7.78
C GLU A 48 11.50 1.37 -9.07
N GLU A 49 10.76 0.28 -9.19
CA GLU A 49 10.75 -0.53 -10.40
C GLU A 49 10.26 0.26 -11.61
N LEU A 50 9.25 1.10 -11.42
CA LEU A 50 8.70 1.91 -12.50
C LEU A 50 9.61 3.07 -12.89
N SER A 51 10.50 3.50 -12.01
CA SER A 51 11.44 4.59 -12.25
C SER A 51 12.67 4.15 -13.04
N GLU A 52 12.90 2.86 -13.16
CA GLU A 52 14.04 2.32 -13.91
C GLU A 52 13.84 2.33 -15.45
#